data_765a52f8d01c56a71787b170a845c71b
#
_entry.id   765a52f8d01c56a71787b170a845c71b
#
_cell.length_a   1.000
_cell.length_b   1.000
_cell.length_c   1.000
_cell.angle_alpha   90.00
_cell.angle_beta   90.00
_cell.angle_gamma   90.00
#
_symmetry.space_group_name_H-M   'P 1'
#
loop_
_entity.id
_entity.type
_entity.pdbx_description
1 polymer ?
#
loop_
_entity_poly.entity_id
_entity_poly.type
_entity_poly.pdbx_seq_one_letter_code
_entity_poly.pdbx_strand_id
1 'polypeptide(L)'
;RADPSENYTNNRYPLVRKPFMELPLGSIKAKGWLQEMLVRQKNGATGQMDKLYPLVMGERNGWLGGDGDQWERGPYWIDGLLPLAYLLDDTQLKAKVQPWIEWALNSQREDGFFGPAKDYPGEAGIQRDNSHDWWPRMVMLKILQQYYSATNDQRVIRFMTNYFRYQLKTLPEKPLGNWTFWAEFRACDNLQAVYWLYNITGDSFLLDLGKLIHKQSFSFVDMVNRGDLKRINTIHCVNLAQGIKEPVIY
;
A
#
# COMPACT_ATOMS: atom_id res chain seq x y z
N ARG A 1 8.79 16.29 -28.73
CA ARG A 1 9.13 14.94 -28.21
C ARG A 1 9.30 15.12 -26.71
N ALA A 2 8.44 14.45 -25.90
CA ALA A 2 8.64 14.37 -24.45
C ALA A 2 10.03 13.78 -24.18
N ASP A 3 10.76 14.34 -23.21
CA ASP A 3 12.05 13.82 -22.81
C ASP A 3 11.84 12.38 -22.29
N PRO A 4 12.57 11.37 -22.83
CA PRO A 4 12.46 9.99 -22.35
C PRO A 4 12.71 9.86 -20.84
N SER A 5 13.37 10.84 -20.21
CA SER A 5 13.61 10.91 -18.77
C SER A 5 12.33 11.20 -17.95
N GLU A 6 11.27 11.76 -18.54
CA GLU A 6 10.02 12.06 -17.82
C GLU A 6 9.26 10.79 -17.39
N ASN A 7 9.53 9.65 -18.00
CA ASN A 7 8.90 8.37 -17.61
C ASN A 7 9.59 7.69 -16.42
N TYR A 8 10.72 8.23 -15.93
CA TYR A 8 11.54 7.62 -14.90
C TYR A 8 11.80 8.60 -13.76
N THR A 9 10.99 8.54 -12.73
CA THR A 9 11.11 9.44 -11.59
C THR A 9 12.19 8.96 -10.62
N ASN A 10 13.31 9.67 -10.57
CA ASN A 10 14.32 9.48 -9.53
C ASN A 10 13.95 10.26 -8.26
N ASN A 11 14.68 10.01 -7.18
CA ASN A 11 14.52 10.78 -5.96
C ASN A 11 14.87 12.24 -6.21
N ARG A 12 13.99 13.12 -5.74
CA ARG A 12 14.14 14.57 -5.72
C ARG A 12 14.93 14.98 -4.48
N TYR A 13 15.82 16.00 -4.59
CA TYR A 13 16.50 16.57 -3.43
C TYR A 13 15.46 16.98 -2.35
N PRO A 14 15.69 16.73 -1.04
CA PRO A 14 16.94 16.26 -0.41
C PRO A 14 17.13 14.73 -0.38
N LEU A 15 16.23 13.94 -0.94
CA LEU A 15 16.39 12.49 -0.95
C LEU A 15 17.59 12.05 -1.82
N VAL A 16 18.28 11.01 -1.36
CA VAL A 16 19.44 10.46 -2.08
C VAL A 16 19.00 9.85 -3.41
N ARG A 17 19.72 10.16 -4.50
CA ARG A 17 19.40 9.60 -5.81
C ARG A 17 19.56 8.08 -5.81
N LYS A 18 18.56 7.40 -6.36
CA LYS A 18 18.58 5.94 -6.53
C LYS A 18 19.49 5.55 -7.70
N PRO A 19 20.31 4.50 -7.56
CA PRO A 19 21.10 3.97 -8.67
C PRO A 19 20.26 3.29 -9.75
N PHE A 20 19.07 2.81 -9.39
CA PHE A 20 18.12 2.18 -10.29
C PHE A 20 16.77 2.88 -10.18
N MET A 21 16.04 2.92 -11.29
CA MET A 21 14.68 3.48 -11.35
C MET A 21 13.70 2.39 -11.74
N GLU A 22 12.51 2.44 -11.13
CA GLU A 22 11.43 1.53 -11.48
C GLU A 22 10.90 1.84 -12.89
N LEU A 23 10.67 0.81 -13.67
CA LEU A 23 9.97 0.92 -14.94
C LEU A 23 8.46 1.02 -14.69
N PRO A 24 7.72 1.73 -15.55
CA PRO A 24 6.27 1.73 -15.49
C PRO A 24 5.70 0.31 -15.54
N LEU A 25 4.76 0.02 -14.65
CA LEU A 25 4.17 -1.32 -14.55
C LEU A 25 3.55 -1.74 -15.89
N GLY A 26 3.92 -2.91 -16.38
CA GLY A 26 3.46 -3.46 -17.65
C GLY A 26 4.26 -3.00 -18.89
N SER A 27 5.28 -2.14 -18.75
CA SER A 27 6.15 -1.74 -19.85
C SER A 27 7.05 -2.88 -20.34
N ILE A 28 7.36 -3.84 -19.49
CA ILE A 28 8.09 -5.07 -19.82
C ILE A 28 7.14 -6.26 -19.73
N LYS A 29 7.19 -7.13 -20.74
CA LYS A 29 6.39 -8.36 -20.78
C LYS A 29 7.27 -9.58 -20.58
N ALA A 30 6.88 -10.44 -19.66
CA ALA A 30 7.52 -11.74 -19.46
C ALA A 30 7.31 -12.65 -20.68
N LYS A 31 8.32 -13.49 -20.99
CA LYS A 31 8.25 -14.55 -22.01
C LYS A 31 8.79 -15.86 -21.45
N GLY A 32 8.51 -16.97 -22.14
CA GLY A 32 8.97 -18.30 -21.77
C GLY A 32 8.49 -18.69 -20.37
N TRP A 33 9.35 -19.27 -19.56
CA TRP A 33 9.00 -19.80 -18.26
C TRP A 33 8.46 -18.76 -17.27
N LEU A 34 8.91 -17.50 -17.36
CA LEU A 34 8.38 -16.41 -16.53
C LEU A 34 6.91 -16.10 -16.88
N GLN A 35 6.57 -16.09 -18.18
CA GLN A 35 5.19 -15.94 -18.63
C GLN A 35 4.32 -17.10 -18.14
N GLU A 36 4.83 -18.33 -18.22
CA GLU A 36 4.11 -19.50 -17.72
C GLU A 36 3.84 -19.41 -16.21
N MET A 37 4.80 -18.93 -15.42
CA MET A 37 4.58 -18.69 -13.99
C MET A 37 3.47 -17.70 -13.73
N LEU A 38 3.44 -16.58 -14.45
CA LEU A 38 2.36 -15.58 -14.35
C LEU A 38 1.00 -16.18 -14.75
N VAL A 39 0.95 -16.98 -15.81
CA VAL A 39 -0.28 -17.67 -16.23
C VAL A 39 -0.75 -18.66 -15.16
N ARG A 40 0.16 -19.40 -14.51
CA ARG A 40 -0.19 -20.27 -13.38
C ARG A 40 -0.79 -19.49 -12.22
N GLN A 41 -0.24 -18.31 -11.89
CA GLN A 41 -0.82 -17.45 -10.86
C GLN A 41 -2.22 -16.95 -11.24
N LYS A 42 -2.43 -16.55 -12.51
CA LYS A 42 -3.75 -16.18 -13.04
C LYS A 42 -4.78 -17.30 -12.85
N ASN A 43 -4.39 -18.53 -13.20
CA ASN A 43 -5.27 -19.71 -13.13
C ASN A 43 -5.39 -20.29 -11.72
N GLY A 44 -4.44 -19.97 -10.83
CA GLY A 44 -4.38 -20.37 -9.43
C GLY A 44 -5.02 -19.36 -8.48
N ALA A 45 -4.59 -19.39 -7.23
CA ALA A 45 -5.19 -18.63 -6.14
C ALA A 45 -5.22 -17.11 -6.42
N THR A 46 -4.13 -16.53 -6.92
CA THR A 46 -4.07 -15.08 -7.17
C THR A 46 -5.19 -14.62 -8.12
N GLY A 47 -5.42 -15.32 -9.23
CA GLY A 47 -6.46 -14.94 -10.19
C GLY A 47 -7.88 -15.35 -9.80
N GLN A 48 -8.04 -16.26 -8.83
CA GLN A 48 -9.33 -16.87 -8.49
C GLN A 48 -9.73 -16.72 -7.01
N MET A 49 -9.06 -15.88 -6.23
CA MET A 49 -9.28 -15.77 -4.77
C MET A 49 -10.69 -15.31 -4.42
N ASP A 50 -11.30 -14.48 -5.26
CA ASP A 50 -12.71 -14.08 -5.14
C ASP A 50 -13.68 -15.27 -5.12
N LYS A 51 -13.34 -16.33 -5.86
CA LYS A 51 -14.12 -17.57 -5.92
C LYS A 51 -13.70 -18.59 -4.86
N LEU A 52 -12.41 -18.65 -4.55
CA LEU A 52 -11.86 -19.58 -3.57
C LEU A 52 -12.13 -19.16 -2.13
N TYR A 53 -12.17 -17.88 -1.86
CA TYR A 53 -12.42 -17.33 -0.52
C TYR A 53 -13.39 -16.13 -0.56
N PRO A 54 -14.65 -16.36 -1.00
CA PRO A 54 -15.63 -15.28 -1.19
C PRO A 54 -16.03 -14.60 0.12
N LEU A 55 -15.90 -15.26 1.26
CA LEU A 55 -16.17 -14.69 2.58
C LEU A 55 -15.34 -13.41 2.83
N VAL A 56 -14.08 -13.40 2.39
CA VAL A 56 -13.15 -12.28 2.60
C VAL A 56 -12.97 -11.44 1.33
N MET A 57 -12.88 -12.08 0.17
CA MET A 57 -12.54 -11.40 -1.11
C MET A 57 -13.77 -11.11 -1.98
N GLY A 58 -14.97 -11.45 -1.50
CA GLY A 58 -16.23 -11.23 -2.22
C GLY A 58 -16.79 -9.83 -2.03
N GLU A 59 -18.00 -9.63 -2.53
CA GLU A 59 -18.71 -8.34 -2.58
C GLU A 59 -18.95 -7.69 -1.21
N ARG A 60 -18.98 -8.49 -0.13
CA ARG A 60 -19.10 -7.97 1.23
C ARG A 60 -17.83 -7.30 1.76
N ASN A 61 -16.71 -7.39 1.06
CA ASN A 61 -15.46 -6.78 1.54
C ASN A 61 -15.64 -5.27 1.77
N GLY A 62 -15.12 -4.77 2.90
CA GLY A 62 -15.22 -3.36 3.26
C GLY A 62 -14.54 -2.41 2.27
N TRP A 63 -13.51 -2.89 1.54
CA TRP A 63 -12.84 -2.15 0.48
C TRP A 63 -13.60 -2.17 -0.86
N LEU A 64 -14.80 -2.77 -0.87
CA LEU A 64 -15.82 -2.67 -1.91
C LEU A 64 -17.10 -1.99 -1.39
N GLY A 65 -17.07 -1.44 -0.17
CA GLY A 65 -18.21 -0.80 0.47
C GLY A 65 -19.13 -1.73 1.25
N GLY A 66 -18.75 -3.00 1.39
CA GLY A 66 -19.54 -3.99 2.14
C GLY A 66 -19.33 -3.94 3.65
N ASP A 67 -20.00 -4.84 4.34
CA ASP A 67 -19.97 -4.99 5.81
C ASP A 67 -19.08 -6.15 6.29
N GLY A 68 -18.34 -6.77 5.37
CA GLY A 68 -17.47 -7.91 5.63
C GLY A 68 -16.06 -7.51 6.07
N ASP A 69 -15.06 -8.30 5.64
CA ASP A 69 -13.66 -8.04 5.95
C ASP A 69 -13.20 -6.68 5.44
N GLN A 70 -12.57 -5.91 6.31
CA GLN A 70 -12.18 -4.54 5.97
C GLN A 70 -10.74 -4.21 6.38
N TRP A 71 -9.98 -5.23 6.81
CA TRP A 71 -8.60 -5.01 7.24
C TRP A 71 -7.60 -5.26 6.09
N GLU A 72 -6.56 -6.07 6.29
CA GLU A 72 -5.44 -6.16 5.33
C GLU A 72 -5.63 -7.17 4.20
N ARG A 73 -6.49 -8.19 4.39
CA ARG A 73 -6.52 -9.38 3.49
C ARG A 73 -6.97 -9.06 2.07
N GLY A 74 -8.04 -8.25 1.93
CA GLY A 74 -8.50 -7.77 0.63
C GLY A 74 -7.44 -6.93 -0.08
N PRO A 75 -6.90 -5.87 0.55
CA PRO A 75 -5.78 -5.10 0.00
C PRO A 75 -4.58 -5.95 -0.39
N TYR A 76 -4.14 -6.91 0.41
CA TYR A 76 -3.03 -7.81 0.05
C TYR A 76 -3.29 -8.62 -1.21
N TRP A 77 -4.53 -9.11 -1.37
CA TRP A 77 -4.87 -9.79 -2.61
C TRP A 77 -4.75 -8.88 -3.82
N ILE A 78 -5.27 -7.66 -3.73
CA ILE A 78 -5.22 -6.69 -4.83
C ILE A 78 -3.79 -6.22 -5.11
N ASP A 79 -2.93 -6.11 -4.08
CA ASP A 79 -1.50 -5.80 -4.24
C ASP A 79 -0.76 -6.83 -5.11
N GLY A 80 -1.21 -8.08 -5.10
CA GLY A 80 -0.70 -9.13 -5.99
C GLY A 80 -1.45 -9.23 -7.33
N LEU A 81 -2.76 -9.06 -7.33
CA LEU A 81 -3.60 -9.21 -8.52
C LEU A 81 -3.39 -8.09 -9.55
N LEU A 82 -3.26 -6.85 -9.08
CA LEU A 82 -3.07 -5.69 -9.95
C LEU A 82 -1.81 -5.82 -10.83
N PRO A 83 -0.61 -6.02 -10.28
CA PRO A 83 0.58 -6.18 -11.11
C PRO A 83 0.47 -7.38 -12.05
N LEU A 84 -0.12 -8.49 -11.61
CA LEU A 84 -0.36 -9.65 -12.47
C LEU A 84 -1.23 -9.29 -13.67
N ALA A 85 -2.31 -8.53 -13.45
CA ALA A 85 -3.24 -8.11 -14.49
C ALA A 85 -2.55 -7.26 -15.57
N TYR A 86 -1.70 -6.32 -15.17
CA TYR A 86 -1.00 -5.43 -16.10
C TYR A 86 0.23 -6.07 -16.75
N LEU A 87 0.95 -6.95 -16.05
CA LEU A 87 2.06 -7.72 -16.66
C LEU A 87 1.59 -8.68 -17.75
N LEU A 88 0.46 -9.34 -17.53
CA LEU A 88 -0.18 -10.20 -18.54
C LEU A 88 -1.01 -9.42 -19.55
N ASP A 89 -1.29 -8.15 -19.30
CA ASP A 89 -2.25 -7.33 -20.07
C ASP A 89 -3.64 -7.99 -20.17
N ASP A 90 -4.07 -8.57 -19.06
CA ASP A 90 -5.28 -9.40 -18.98
C ASP A 90 -6.50 -8.56 -18.62
N THR A 91 -7.45 -8.43 -19.54
CA THR A 91 -8.66 -7.62 -19.36
C THR A 91 -9.58 -8.15 -18.27
N GLN A 92 -9.66 -9.46 -18.07
CA GLN A 92 -10.51 -10.07 -17.05
C GLN A 92 -9.96 -9.80 -15.65
N LEU A 93 -8.63 -9.92 -15.48
CA LEU A 93 -7.99 -9.58 -14.20
C LEU A 93 -8.07 -8.08 -13.91
N LYS A 94 -7.88 -7.23 -14.92
CA LYS A 94 -8.07 -5.77 -14.78
C LYS A 94 -9.50 -5.44 -14.33
N ALA A 95 -10.50 -6.12 -14.90
CA ALA A 95 -11.90 -5.94 -14.50
C ALA A 95 -12.18 -6.36 -13.05
N LYS A 96 -11.45 -7.35 -12.50
CA LYS A 96 -11.53 -7.71 -11.07
C LYS A 96 -10.89 -6.67 -10.15
N VAL A 97 -9.82 -6.02 -10.59
CA VAL A 97 -9.10 -4.99 -9.81
C VAL A 97 -9.86 -3.66 -9.77
N GLN A 98 -10.46 -3.27 -10.89
CA GLN A 98 -11.02 -1.93 -11.08
C GLN A 98 -12.04 -1.51 -10.00
N PRO A 99 -12.99 -2.35 -9.56
CA PRO A 99 -13.94 -1.99 -8.49
C PRO A 99 -13.25 -1.59 -7.17
N TRP A 100 -12.14 -2.22 -6.81
CA TRP A 100 -11.38 -1.91 -5.61
C TRP A 100 -10.72 -0.53 -5.69
N ILE A 101 -10.15 -0.22 -6.87
CA ILE A 101 -9.56 1.10 -7.13
C ILE A 101 -10.62 2.19 -7.09
N GLU A 102 -11.72 2.00 -7.81
CA GLU A 102 -12.79 3.00 -7.87
C GLU A 102 -13.43 3.22 -6.50
N TRP A 103 -13.69 2.14 -5.77
CA TRP A 103 -14.25 2.29 -4.43
C TRP A 103 -13.29 3.03 -3.48
N ALA A 104 -11.99 2.68 -3.49
CA ALA A 104 -11.01 3.38 -2.66
C ALA A 104 -10.96 4.88 -2.98
N LEU A 105 -10.87 5.25 -4.26
CA LEU A 105 -10.82 6.65 -4.69
C LEU A 105 -12.09 7.41 -4.33
N ASN A 106 -13.28 6.79 -4.50
CA ASN A 106 -14.57 7.41 -4.21
C ASN A 106 -14.90 7.45 -2.71
N SER A 107 -14.23 6.65 -1.88
CA SER A 107 -14.42 6.65 -0.42
C SER A 107 -13.78 7.85 0.29
N GLN A 108 -12.98 8.65 -0.43
CA GLN A 108 -12.27 9.77 0.20
C GLN A 108 -13.23 10.85 0.67
N ARG A 109 -13.13 11.20 1.96
CA ARG A 109 -13.90 12.27 2.58
C ARG A 109 -13.24 13.64 2.35
N GLU A 110 -13.96 14.70 2.67
CA GLU A 110 -13.46 16.08 2.58
C GLU A 110 -12.20 16.33 3.43
N ASP A 111 -12.08 15.64 4.58
CA ASP A 111 -10.90 15.74 5.44
C ASP A 111 -9.67 14.99 4.89
N GLY A 112 -9.84 14.20 3.83
CA GLY A 112 -8.81 13.40 3.19
C GLY A 112 -8.73 11.94 3.64
N PHE A 113 -9.45 11.55 4.71
CA PHE A 113 -9.56 10.15 5.12
C PHE A 113 -10.23 9.29 4.02
N PHE A 114 -9.85 8.03 3.89
CA PHE A 114 -10.42 7.11 2.89
C PHE A 114 -10.50 5.68 3.41
N GLY A 115 -11.26 4.86 2.71
CA GLY A 115 -11.44 3.45 3.01
C GLY A 115 -12.54 3.19 4.04
N PRO A 116 -12.66 1.97 4.54
CA PRO A 116 -13.65 1.59 5.55
C PRO A 116 -13.59 2.51 6.77
N ALA A 117 -14.75 2.98 7.24
CA ALA A 117 -14.85 3.98 8.30
C ALA A 117 -15.85 3.60 9.40
N LYS A 118 -16.42 2.41 9.33
CA LYS A 118 -17.40 1.91 10.29
C LYS A 118 -17.01 0.53 10.78
N ASP A 119 -16.93 0.38 12.10
CA ASP A 119 -16.78 -0.91 12.73
C ASP A 119 -18.11 -1.66 12.79
N TYR A 120 -18.05 -2.97 12.69
CA TYR A 120 -19.19 -3.85 12.78
C TYR A 120 -19.00 -4.88 13.90
N PRO A 121 -20.06 -5.46 14.45
CA PRO A 121 -19.98 -6.55 15.41
C PRO A 121 -19.15 -7.73 14.85
N GLY A 122 -18.40 -8.40 15.71
CA GLY A 122 -17.56 -9.54 15.32
C GLY A 122 -18.35 -10.62 14.58
N GLU A 123 -17.76 -11.17 13.54
CA GLU A 123 -18.26 -12.29 12.76
C GLU A 123 -17.13 -13.28 12.49
N ALA A 124 -17.42 -14.58 12.63
CA ALA A 124 -16.42 -15.61 12.47
C ALA A 124 -15.73 -15.56 11.08
N GLY A 125 -14.41 -15.57 11.08
CA GLY A 125 -13.61 -15.61 9.85
C GLY A 125 -13.38 -14.28 9.16
N ILE A 126 -13.94 -13.17 9.63
CA ILE A 126 -13.72 -11.83 9.07
C ILE A 126 -13.27 -10.82 10.13
N GLN A 127 -12.51 -9.80 9.68
CA GLN A 127 -11.97 -8.73 10.50
C GLN A 127 -12.66 -7.42 10.12
N ARG A 128 -13.53 -6.90 11.02
CA ARG A 128 -14.37 -5.73 10.74
C ARG A 128 -14.58 -4.78 11.91
N ASP A 129 -13.60 -4.74 12.82
CA ASP A 129 -13.60 -3.96 14.06
C ASP A 129 -12.44 -2.97 14.19
N ASN A 130 -11.64 -2.80 13.14
CA ASN A 130 -10.49 -1.91 13.06
C ASN A 130 -10.52 -1.02 11.80
N SER A 131 -11.68 -0.48 11.47
CA SER A 131 -11.90 0.29 10.23
C SER A 131 -11.00 1.52 10.10
N HIS A 132 -10.58 2.12 11.22
CA HIS A 132 -9.76 3.33 11.22
C HIS A 132 -8.24 3.06 11.28
N ASP A 133 -7.80 1.80 11.35
CA ASP A 133 -6.38 1.46 11.45
C ASP A 133 -5.57 2.02 10.27
N TRP A 134 -4.39 2.55 10.58
CA TRP A 134 -3.48 3.07 9.55
C TRP A 134 -2.96 1.99 8.61
N TRP A 135 -2.79 0.76 9.12
CA TRP A 135 -2.08 -0.29 8.41
C TRP A 135 -2.72 -0.73 7.07
N PRO A 136 -4.02 -1.08 6.98
CA PRO A 136 -4.62 -1.49 5.70
C PRO A 136 -4.53 -0.40 4.63
N ARG A 137 -4.53 0.86 5.05
CA ARG A 137 -4.37 2.02 4.16
C ARG A 137 -2.99 2.09 3.54
N MET A 138 -1.94 1.70 4.27
CA MET A 138 -0.58 1.63 3.71
C MET A 138 -0.51 0.65 2.53
N VAL A 139 -1.18 -0.50 2.65
CA VAL A 139 -1.28 -1.48 1.55
C VAL A 139 -2.04 -0.89 0.37
N MET A 140 -3.18 -0.21 0.62
CA MET A 140 -3.96 0.42 -0.45
C MET A 140 -3.19 1.56 -1.13
N LEU A 141 -2.39 2.33 -0.41
CA LEU A 141 -1.52 3.36 -1.02
C LEU A 141 -0.51 2.75 -1.99
N LYS A 142 0.08 1.61 -1.65
CA LYS A 142 0.97 0.87 -2.56
C LYS A 142 0.23 0.38 -3.81
N ILE A 143 -0.98 -0.11 -3.66
CA ILE A 143 -1.84 -0.52 -4.78
C ILE A 143 -2.11 0.67 -5.71
N LEU A 144 -2.48 1.82 -5.15
CA LEU A 144 -2.74 3.03 -5.92
C LEU A 144 -1.47 3.55 -6.63
N GLN A 145 -0.30 3.46 -6.00
CA GLN A 145 0.99 3.74 -6.62
C GLN A 145 1.22 2.84 -7.85
N GLN A 146 0.98 1.53 -7.72
CA GLN A 146 1.09 0.59 -8.83
C GLN A 146 0.08 0.89 -9.94
N TYR A 147 -1.17 1.22 -9.57
CA TYR A 147 -2.21 1.60 -10.51
C TYR A 147 -1.82 2.86 -11.30
N TYR A 148 -1.32 3.88 -10.64
CA TYR A 148 -0.79 5.08 -11.29
C TYR A 148 0.37 4.74 -12.24
N SER A 149 1.30 3.90 -11.81
CA SER A 149 2.44 3.46 -12.65
C SER A 149 1.99 2.80 -13.94
N ALA A 150 0.87 2.05 -13.90
CA ALA A 150 0.32 1.36 -15.07
C ALA A 150 -0.55 2.22 -15.97
N THR A 151 -1.24 3.24 -15.41
CA THR A 151 -2.34 3.95 -16.08
C THR A 151 -2.12 5.45 -16.23
N ASN A 152 -1.22 6.02 -15.42
CA ASN A 152 -1.03 7.47 -15.26
C ASN A 152 -2.31 8.22 -14.83
N ASP A 153 -3.21 7.58 -14.07
CA ASP A 153 -4.44 8.19 -13.59
C ASP A 153 -4.18 9.29 -12.56
N GLN A 154 -4.36 10.53 -12.97
CA GLN A 154 -4.05 11.72 -12.15
C GLN A 154 -4.95 11.86 -10.91
N ARG A 155 -6.05 11.12 -10.83
CA ARG A 155 -6.89 11.08 -9.63
C ARG A 155 -6.09 10.56 -8.43
N VAL A 156 -5.18 9.61 -8.65
CA VAL A 156 -4.31 9.04 -7.60
C VAL A 156 -3.45 10.10 -6.94
N ILE A 157 -2.85 10.99 -7.71
CA ILE A 157 -1.98 12.06 -7.17
C ILE A 157 -2.76 13.00 -6.25
N ARG A 158 -3.92 13.48 -6.69
CA ARG A 158 -4.79 14.33 -5.86
C ARG A 158 -5.28 13.62 -4.60
N PHE A 159 -5.73 12.38 -4.77
CA PHE A 159 -6.20 11.53 -3.68
C PHE A 159 -5.12 11.33 -2.61
N MET A 160 -3.92 10.91 -2.99
CA MET A 160 -2.83 10.67 -2.05
C MET A 160 -2.34 11.97 -1.38
N THR A 161 -2.31 13.09 -2.11
CA THR A 161 -2.00 14.40 -1.54
C THR A 161 -2.98 14.77 -0.43
N ASN A 162 -4.28 14.60 -0.65
CA ASN A 162 -5.31 14.88 0.35
C ASN A 162 -5.17 13.96 1.56
N TYR A 163 -4.96 12.66 1.33
CA TYR A 163 -4.77 11.71 2.43
C TYR A 163 -3.52 12.01 3.25
N PHE A 164 -2.41 12.35 2.64
CA PHE A 164 -1.19 12.66 3.40
C PHE A 164 -1.29 13.97 4.17
N ARG A 165 -2.08 14.95 3.71
CA ARG A 165 -2.42 16.12 4.52
C ARG A 165 -3.27 15.74 5.74
N TYR A 166 -4.25 14.87 5.57
CA TYR A 166 -5.02 14.30 6.68
C TYR A 166 -4.10 13.58 7.66
N GLN A 167 -3.20 12.73 7.16
CA GLN A 167 -2.28 11.96 7.99
C GLN A 167 -1.33 12.86 8.80
N LEU A 168 -0.72 13.88 8.16
CA LEU A 168 0.14 14.84 8.84
C LEU A 168 -0.58 15.56 9.99
N LYS A 169 -1.84 15.94 9.78
CA LYS A 169 -2.66 16.59 10.79
C LYS A 169 -3.07 15.65 11.93
N THR A 170 -3.31 14.38 11.63
CA THR A 170 -3.94 13.45 12.57
C THR A 170 -2.92 12.63 13.39
N LEU A 171 -1.76 12.32 12.83
CA LEU A 171 -0.72 11.51 13.51
C LEU A 171 -0.24 12.06 14.86
N PRO A 172 -0.18 13.38 15.13
CA PRO A 172 0.17 13.88 16.46
C PRO A 172 -0.81 13.45 17.56
N GLU A 173 -2.09 13.36 17.25
CA GLU A 173 -3.14 12.96 18.20
C GLU A 173 -3.42 11.44 18.17
N LYS A 174 -3.27 10.82 16.99
CA LYS A 174 -3.51 9.40 16.75
C LYS A 174 -2.29 8.78 16.09
N PRO A 175 -1.22 8.47 16.87
CA PRO A 175 0.03 7.95 16.34
C PRO A 175 -0.15 6.61 15.62
N LEU A 176 0.88 6.16 14.92
CA LEU A 176 0.83 4.93 14.11
C LEU A 176 0.36 3.71 14.92
N GLY A 177 0.75 3.59 16.18
CA GLY A 177 0.31 2.50 17.08
C GLY A 177 -1.06 2.71 17.75
N ASN A 178 -1.85 3.73 17.35
CA ASN A 178 -3.09 4.10 18.06
C ASN A 178 -4.18 3.01 18.05
N TRP A 179 -4.33 2.29 16.95
CA TRP A 179 -5.34 1.21 16.83
C TRP A 179 -4.71 -0.16 16.96
N THR A 180 -3.72 -0.46 16.14
CA THR A 180 -2.91 -1.66 16.24
C THR A 180 -1.43 -1.30 16.12
N PHE A 181 -0.57 -2.15 16.66
CA PHE A 181 0.89 -1.94 16.55
C PHE A 181 1.44 -2.21 15.13
N TRP A 182 0.64 -2.80 14.24
CA TRP A 182 1.08 -3.16 12.89
C TRP A 182 1.60 -1.96 12.10
N ALA A 183 0.89 -0.84 12.15
CA ALA A 183 1.28 0.35 11.42
C ALA A 183 2.60 0.97 11.91
N GLU A 184 2.89 0.88 13.22
CA GLU A 184 4.15 1.31 13.81
C GLU A 184 5.33 0.46 13.31
N PHE A 185 5.17 -0.87 13.30
CA PHE A 185 6.21 -1.80 12.85
C PHE A 185 6.42 -1.81 11.33
N ARG A 186 5.39 -1.48 10.56
CA ARG A 186 5.39 -1.48 9.08
C ARG A 186 5.37 -0.08 8.49
N ALA A 187 5.75 0.93 9.27
CA ALA A 187 5.72 2.34 8.89
C ALA A 187 6.50 2.65 7.59
N CYS A 188 7.51 1.83 7.27
CA CYS A 188 8.28 1.94 6.04
C CYS A 188 7.42 1.85 4.76
N ASP A 189 6.31 1.10 4.77
CA ASP A 189 5.42 1.01 3.62
C ASP A 189 4.67 2.32 3.40
N ASN A 190 4.28 3.00 4.49
CA ASN A 190 3.74 4.36 4.42
C ASN A 190 4.79 5.37 3.92
N LEU A 191 5.99 5.32 4.48
CA LEU A 191 7.09 6.22 4.16
C LEU A 191 7.48 6.11 2.67
N GLN A 192 7.52 4.90 2.13
CA GLN A 192 7.79 4.66 0.72
C GLN A 192 6.76 5.37 -0.19
N ALA A 193 5.48 5.28 0.14
CA ALA A 193 4.42 5.95 -0.62
C ALA A 193 4.48 7.48 -0.49
N VAL A 194 4.84 8.01 0.70
CA VAL A 194 5.05 9.44 0.93
C VAL A 194 6.19 9.98 0.06
N TYR A 195 7.35 9.34 0.06
CA TYR A 195 8.48 9.79 -0.74
C TYR A 195 8.28 9.55 -2.24
N TRP A 196 7.55 8.50 -2.63
CA TRP A 196 7.13 8.36 -4.01
C TRP A 196 6.30 9.57 -4.49
N LEU A 197 5.32 10.00 -3.69
CA LEU A 197 4.51 11.16 -4.06
C LEU A 197 5.33 12.45 -4.05
N TYR A 198 6.26 12.61 -3.09
CA TYR A 198 7.18 13.74 -3.06
C TYR A 198 8.01 13.83 -4.35
N ASN A 199 8.52 12.71 -4.84
CA ASN A 199 9.30 12.67 -6.08
C ASN A 199 8.48 13.15 -7.29
N ILE A 200 7.17 12.95 -7.30
CA ILE A 200 6.28 13.40 -8.38
C ILE A 200 5.92 14.87 -8.21
N THR A 201 5.43 15.27 -7.02
CA THR A 201 4.84 16.60 -6.80
C THR A 201 5.84 17.66 -6.37
N GLY A 202 6.85 17.29 -5.59
CA GLY A 202 7.78 18.20 -4.94
C GLY A 202 7.20 18.92 -3.72
N ASP A 203 6.03 18.55 -3.24
CA ASP A 203 5.35 19.18 -2.11
C ASP A 203 6.12 18.95 -0.80
N SER A 204 6.68 20.01 -0.22
CA SER A 204 7.58 19.96 0.94
C SER A 204 6.93 19.38 2.20
N PHE A 205 5.60 19.52 2.39
CA PHE A 205 4.91 18.94 3.54
C PHE A 205 5.07 17.40 3.63
N LEU A 206 5.34 16.74 2.51
CA LEU A 206 5.60 15.30 2.48
C LEU A 206 6.92 14.92 3.16
N LEU A 207 7.91 15.80 3.13
CA LEU A 207 9.16 15.63 3.89
C LEU A 207 8.91 15.74 5.41
N ASP A 208 8.03 16.67 5.83
CA ASP A 208 7.66 16.80 7.23
C ASP A 208 6.84 15.60 7.71
N LEU A 209 5.93 15.11 6.87
CA LEU A 209 5.22 13.85 7.13
C LEU A 209 6.20 12.68 7.24
N GLY A 210 7.18 12.59 6.34
CA GLY A 210 8.20 11.54 6.39
C GLY A 210 8.97 11.52 7.71
N LYS A 211 9.40 12.70 8.20
CA LYS A 211 10.06 12.85 9.51
C LYS A 211 9.15 12.40 10.66
N LEU A 212 7.86 12.76 10.59
CA LEU A 212 6.90 12.38 11.63
C LEU A 212 6.66 10.87 11.66
N ILE A 213 6.51 10.24 10.50
CA ILE A 213 6.36 8.78 10.37
C ILE A 213 7.61 8.09 10.91
N HIS A 214 8.80 8.51 10.51
CA HIS A 214 10.07 7.96 11.01
C HIS A 214 10.14 8.04 12.53
N LYS A 215 9.80 9.18 13.12
CA LYS A 215 9.79 9.39 14.56
C LYS A 215 8.83 8.44 15.29
N GLN A 216 7.72 8.06 14.67
CA GLN A 216 6.69 7.18 15.24
C GLN A 216 6.90 5.71 14.88
N SER A 217 7.81 5.38 13.97
CA SER A 217 8.11 4.02 13.57
C SER A 217 8.89 3.27 14.65
N PHE A 218 8.71 1.94 14.71
CA PHE A 218 9.53 1.10 15.56
C PHE A 218 10.96 1.07 15.02
N SER A 219 11.94 1.40 15.89
CA SER A 219 13.36 1.41 15.53
C SER A 219 13.97 0.01 15.59
N PHE A 220 14.01 -0.68 14.46
CA PHE A 220 14.74 -1.95 14.33
C PHE A 220 16.25 -1.77 14.49
N VAL A 221 16.79 -0.61 14.11
CA VAL A 221 18.22 -0.26 14.29
C VAL A 221 18.57 -0.25 15.77
N ASP A 222 17.77 0.41 16.59
CA ASP A 222 17.99 0.44 18.05
C ASP A 222 17.87 -0.94 18.67
N MET A 223 16.92 -1.74 18.22
CA MET A 223 16.75 -3.11 18.69
C MET A 223 18.02 -3.95 18.41
N VAL A 224 18.56 -3.86 17.20
CA VAL A 224 19.78 -4.59 16.82
C VAL A 224 21.00 -4.06 17.58
N ASN A 225 21.16 -2.73 17.67
CA ASN A 225 22.30 -2.11 18.36
C ASN A 225 22.34 -2.42 19.86
N ARG A 226 21.18 -2.56 20.50
CA ARG A 226 21.09 -2.92 21.93
C ARG A 226 21.19 -4.42 22.16
N GLY A 227 21.23 -5.24 21.11
CA GLY A 227 21.20 -6.70 21.23
C GLY A 227 19.90 -7.25 21.86
N ASP A 228 18.82 -6.48 21.82
CA ASP A 228 17.54 -6.85 22.44
C ASP A 228 16.74 -7.81 21.55
N LEU A 229 17.32 -8.97 21.30
CA LEU A 229 16.69 -10.02 20.51
C LEU A 229 15.52 -10.68 21.22
N LYS A 230 15.34 -10.46 22.54
CA LYS A 230 14.20 -10.99 23.29
C LYS A 230 12.86 -10.46 22.77
N ARG A 231 12.85 -9.25 22.23
CA ARG A 231 11.66 -8.67 21.58
C ARG A 231 11.25 -9.35 20.28
N ILE A 232 12.13 -10.12 19.66
CA ILE A 232 11.80 -10.88 18.44
C ILE A 232 10.63 -11.82 18.67
N ASN A 233 10.47 -12.38 19.86
CA ASN A 233 9.34 -13.23 20.20
C ASN A 233 7.98 -12.52 20.21
N THR A 234 7.98 -11.20 20.40
CA THR A 234 6.78 -10.35 20.37
C THR A 234 6.61 -9.63 19.03
N ILE A 235 7.64 -9.66 18.18
CA ILE A 235 7.64 -9.07 16.86
C ILE A 235 7.32 -10.16 15.85
N HIS A 236 6.16 -10.07 15.23
CA HIS A 236 5.75 -10.96 14.15
C HIS A 236 6.80 -10.95 13.02
N CYS A 237 7.16 -12.12 12.46
CA CYS A 237 8.22 -12.25 11.45
C CYS A 237 8.00 -11.34 10.22
N VAL A 238 6.76 -11.12 9.82
CA VAL A 238 6.41 -10.20 8.73
C VAL A 238 6.73 -8.75 9.11
N ASN A 239 6.51 -8.35 10.38
CA ASN A 239 6.88 -7.01 10.85
C ASN A 239 8.39 -6.78 10.74
N LEU A 240 9.19 -7.76 11.12
CA LEU A 240 10.65 -7.68 10.97
C LEU A 240 11.04 -7.58 9.50
N ALA A 241 10.50 -8.45 8.64
CA ALA A 241 10.83 -8.48 7.21
C ALA A 241 10.43 -7.19 6.47
N GLN A 242 9.29 -6.61 6.82
CA GLN A 242 8.85 -5.33 6.26
C GLN A 242 9.58 -4.15 6.90
N GLY A 243 9.69 -4.11 8.23
CA GLY A 243 10.19 -2.96 8.96
C GLY A 243 11.69 -2.71 8.84
N ILE A 244 12.51 -3.76 8.61
CA ILE A 244 13.96 -3.64 8.53
C ILE A 244 14.45 -2.72 7.40
N LYS A 245 13.64 -2.48 6.38
CA LYS A 245 13.95 -1.57 5.28
C LYS A 245 13.75 -0.08 5.63
N GLU A 246 13.12 0.23 6.76
CA GLU A 246 12.76 1.60 7.16
C GLU A 246 13.97 2.55 7.16
N PRO A 247 15.12 2.22 7.75
CA PRO A 247 16.28 3.11 7.79
C PRO A 247 16.90 3.40 6.41
N VAL A 248 16.61 2.57 5.42
CA VAL A 248 17.10 2.75 4.04
C VAL A 248 16.15 3.61 3.24
N ILE A 249 14.86 3.59 3.58
CA ILE A 249 13.83 4.39 2.90
C ILE A 249 13.86 5.83 3.42
N TYR A 250 14.06 6.03 4.75
CA TYR A 250 14.22 7.34 5.38
C TYR A 250 15.54 8.00 5.01
#